data_2343e460ba6ea842df818f6e482bfb23
#
_entry.id   2343e460ba6ea842df818f6e482bfb23
#
_cell.length_a   1.000
_cell.length_b   1.000
_cell.length_c   1.000
_cell.angle_alpha   90.00
_cell.angle_beta   90.00
_cell.angle_gamma   90.00
#
_symmetry.space_group_name_H-M   'P 1'
#
loop_
_entity.id
_entity.type
_entity.pdbx_description
1 polymer ?
#
loop_
_entity_poly.entity_id
_entity_poly.type
_entity_poly.pdbx_seq_one_letter_code
_entity_poly.pdbx_strand_id
1 'polypeptide(L)'
;MTVRLPWLMEPDWAEGVSETLSWKTDVLISPSGAEQRIARRLSPRRLYEFTVLAGNADARALETQLFHAGGVTWDMPVFPDVAVLSAPIAAGSQVIALPAAGRDFVVGDNLLLKQGFGMLANQAVAQIQSIDAGSVT
;
A
#
# COMPACT_ATOMS: atom_id res chain seq x y z
N MET A 1 -20.81 1.40 -5.10
CA MET A 1 -19.78 0.73 -4.29
C MET A 1 -18.53 0.70 -5.15
N THR A 2 -17.46 1.35 -4.74
CA THR A 2 -16.21 1.36 -5.51
C THR A 2 -15.51 0.04 -5.26
N VAL A 3 -15.22 -0.72 -6.31
CA VAL A 3 -14.43 -1.95 -6.19
C VAL A 3 -12.99 -1.55 -5.90
N ARG A 4 -12.40 -2.15 -4.88
CA ARG A 4 -10.99 -1.97 -4.49
C ARG A 4 -10.26 -3.27 -4.70
N LEU A 5 -9.09 -3.21 -5.29
CA LEU A 5 -8.23 -4.37 -5.53
C LEU A 5 -6.87 -4.15 -4.87
N PRO A 6 -6.36 -5.11 -4.11
CA PRO A 6 -5.02 -5.01 -3.57
C PRO A 6 -3.99 -5.21 -4.68
N TRP A 7 -2.91 -4.44 -4.64
CA TRP A 7 -1.75 -4.67 -5.47
C TRP A 7 -0.94 -5.84 -4.89
N LEU A 8 -0.65 -6.85 -5.72
CA LEU A 8 -0.10 -8.13 -5.27
C LEU A 8 1.36 -8.36 -5.61
N MET A 9 1.87 -7.63 -6.59
CA MET A 9 3.26 -7.78 -7.02
C MET A 9 4.19 -7.05 -6.06
N GLU A 10 5.25 -7.73 -5.68
CA GLU A 10 6.32 -7.13 -4.89
C GLU A 10 7.28 -6.37 -5.81
N PRO A 11 7.84 -5.25 -5.34
CA PRO A 11 8.87 -4.56 -6.09
C PRO A 11 10.16 -5.38 -6.13
N ASP A 12 10.92 -5.23 -7.20
CA ASP A 12 12.30 -5.67 -7.24
C ASP A 12 13.16 -4.73 -6.41
N TRP A 13 13.51 -5.17 -5.22
CA TRP A 13 14.32 -4.39 -4.28
C TRP A 13 15.74 -4.12 -4.78
N ALA A 14 16.25 -4.91 -5.75
CA ALA A 14 17.56 -4.68 -6.35
C ALA A 14 17.57 -3.41 -7.23
N GLU A 15 16.45 -3.13 -7.89
CA GLU A 15 16.26 -1.90 -8.69
C GLU A 15 15.82 -0.70 -7.84
N GLY A 16 15.30 -0.99 -6.63
CA GLY A 16 14.83 0.01 -5.69
C GLY A 16 13.39 0.45 -5.90
N VAL A 17 12.89 1.19 -4.91
CA VAL A 17 11.55 1.81 -4.91
C VAL A 17 11.72 3.29 -4.66
N SER A 18 11.18 4.12 -5.55
CA SER A 18 11.17 5.58 -5.39
C SER A 18 9.80 6.04 -4.93
N GLU A 19 9.76 6.85 -3.88
CA GLU A 19 8.54 7.52 -3.42
C GLU A 19 8.70 9.03 -3.59
N THR A 20 7.79 9.65 -4.33
CA THR A 20 7.73 11.10 -4.49
C THR A 20 6.52 11.65 -3.77
N LEU A 21 6.74 12.61 -2.87
CA LEU A 21 5.69 13.33 -2.16
C LEU A 21 5.38 14.65 -2.87
N SER A 22 4.19 14.77 -3.44
CA SER A 22 3.76 15.97 -4.17
C SER A 22 2.80 16.81 -3.35
N TRP A 23 3.24 18.00 -2.95
CA TRP A 23 2.41 19.02 -2.30
C TRP A 23 1.81 19.95 -3.35
N LYS A 24 0.65 20.51 -3.07
CA LYS A 24 0.05 21.58 -3.87
C LYS A 24 -0.11 22.82 -3.01
N THR A 25 0.70 23.83 -3.33
CA THR A 25 0.65 25.14 -2.67
C THR A 25 0.51 26.21 -3.75
N ASP A 26 -0.49 27.05 -3.64
CA ASP A 26 -0.60 28.24 -4.49
C ASP A 26 0.19 29.38 -3.84
N VAL A 27 0.96 30.09 -4.66
CA VAL A 27 1.71 31.28 -4.23
C VAL A 27 1.10 32.48 -4.96
N LEU A 28 0.53 33.38 -4.20
CA LEU A 28 0.00 34.64 -4.69
C LEU A 28 1.02 35.75 -4.36
N ILE A 29 1.47 36.46 -5.40
CA ILE A 29 2.43 37.56 -5.23
C ILE A 29 1.68 38.85 -5.55
N SER A 30 1.68 39.81 -4.60
CA SER A 30 1.12 41.12 -4.81
C SER A 30 2.06 42.01 -5.64
N PRO A 31 1.56 43.11 -6.24
CA PRO A 31 2.42 44.07 -6.94
C PRO A 31 3.53 44.68 -6.06
N SER A 32 3.36 44.68 -4.74
CA SER A 32 4.37 45.15 -3.77
C SER A 32 5.43 44.10 -3.45
N GLY A 33 5.34 42.86 -4.02
CA GLY A 33 6.26 41.75 -3.76
C GLY A 33 5.91 40.92 -2.51
N ALA A 34 4.81 41.21 -1.82
CA ALA A 34 4.35 40.37 -0.71
C ALA A 34 3.79 39.06 -1.20
N GLU A 35 4.22 37.95 -0.58
CA GLU A 35 3.76 36.61 -0.91
C GLU A 35 2.71 36.11 0.08
N GLN A 36 1.65 35.48 -0.44
CA GLN A 36 0.72 34.68 0.31
C GLN A 36 0.78 33.24 -0.20
N ARG A 37 0.99 32.29 0.71
CA ARG A 37 1.04 30.85 0.39
C ARG A 37 -0.20 30.17 0.93
N ILE A 38 -0.93 29.47 0.06
CA ILE A 38 -2.16 28.77 0.40
C ILE A 38 -1.94 27.28 0.13
N ALA A 39 -1.92 26.49 1.20
CA ALA A 39 -1.86 25.03 1.07
C ALA A 39 -3.19 24.52 0.50
N ARG A 40 -3.18 23.91 -0.68
CA ARG A 40 -4.35 23.33 -1.32
C ARG A 40 -4.57 21.86 -0.95
N ARG A 41 -3.59 21.24 -0.29
CA ARG A 41 -3.68 19.89 0.24
C ARG A 41 -3.12 19.86 1.65
N LEU A 42 -3.82 19.13 2.53
CA LEU A 42 -3.38 18.89 3.89
C LEU A 42 -2.38 17.73 3.98
N SER A 43 -2.44 16.81 2.99
CA SER A 43 -1.50 15.68 2.85
C SER A 43 -0.93 15.63 1.44
N PRO A 44 0.32 15.16 1.26
CA PRO A 44 0.91 15.02 -0.07
C PRO A 44 0.23 13.91 -0.86
N ARG A 45 0.28 14.01 -2.19
CA ARG A 45 0.04 12.87 -3.07
C ARG A 45 1.32 12.04 -3.12
N ARG A 46 1.20 10.75 -2.85
CA ARG A 46 2.29 9.79 -2.98
C ARG A 46 2.31 9.23 -4.40
N LEU A 47 3.46 9.22 -5.03
CA LEU A 47 3.74 8.58 -6.31
C LEU A 47 4.84 7.56 -6.07
N TYR A 48 4.57 6.30 -6.43
CA TYR A 48 5.55 5.22 -6.35
C TYR A 48 6.01 4.84 -7.76
N GLU A 49 7.31 4.69 -7.92
CA GLU A 49 7.95 4.15 -9.11
C GLU A 49 8.79 2.96 -8.70
N PHE A 50 8.53 1.81 -9.29
CA PHE A 50 9.23 0.57 -8.98
C PHE A 50 9.14 -0.41 -10.16
N THR A 51 10.11 -1.32 -10.22
CA THR A 51 10.13 -2.44 -11.16
C THR A 51 9.57 -3.68 -10.48
N VAL A 52 8.88 -4.52 -11.22
CA VAL A 52 8.43 -5.83 -10.76
C VAL A 52 9.02 -6.93 -11.62
N LEU A 53 9.46 -8.03 -11.00
CA LEU A 53 9.87 -9.23 -11.69
C LEU A 53 8.67 -10.20 -11.72
N ALA A 54 8.19 -10.52 -12.89
CA ALA A 54 7.06 -11.41 -13.08
C ALA A 54 7.45 -12.61 -13.94
N GLY A 55 7.20 -13.81 -13.44
CA GLY A 55 7.22 -15.02 -14.28
C GLY A 55 6.07 -14.99 -15.30
N ASN A 56 6.14 -15.85 -16.32
CA ASN A 56 5.15 -15.84 -17.41
C ASN A 56 3.69 -15.95 -16.93
N ALA A 57 3.43 -16.72 -15.88
CA ALA A 57 2.09 -16.88 -15.31
C ALA A 57 1.63 -15.62 -14.58
N ASP A 58 2.50 -15.03 -13.76
CA ASP A 58 2.23 -13.80 -13.02
C ASP A 58 2.06 -12.60 -13.95
N ALA A 59 2.89 -12.49 -15.00
CA ALA A 59 2.79 -11.44 -15.99
C ALA A 59 1.43 -11.47 -16.70
N ARG A 60 0.98 -12.64 -17.13
CA ARG A 60 -0.36 -12.81 -17.75
C ARG A 60 -1.48 -12.48 -16.80
N ALA A 61 -1.37 -12.90 -15.53
CA ALA A 61 -2.37 -12.59 -14.51
C ALA A 61 -2.43 -11.09 -14.25
N LEU A 62 -1.28 -10.43 -14.14
CA LEU A 62 -1.18 -8.98 -13.95
C LEU A 62 -1.77 -8.21 -15.15
N GLU A 63 -1.39 -8.57 -16.37
CA GLU A 63 -1.93 -7.95 -17.59
C GLU A 63 -3.46 -8.10 -17.66
N THR A 64 -3.98 -9.30 -17.37
CA THR A 64 -5.41 -9.56 -17.36
C THR A 64 -6.11 -8.69 -16.31
N GLN A 65 -5.54 -8.58 -15.12
CA GLN A 65 -6.11 -7.78 -14.05
C GLN A 65 -6.08 -6.29 -14.39
N LEU A 66 -4.98 -5.77 -14.91
CA LEU A 66 -4.85 -4.38 -15.33
C LEU A 66 -5.82 -4.04 -16.46
N PHE A 67 -5.99 -4.94 -17.43
CA PHE A 67 -6.93 -4.75 -18.54
C PHE A 67 -8.38 -4.64 -18.07
N HIS A 68 -8.78 -5.44 -17.07
CA HIS A 68 -10.15 -5.43 -16.54
C HIS A 68 -10.38 -4.37 -15.46
N ALA A 69 -9.31 -3.76 -14.94
CA ALA A 69 -9.37 -2.85 -13.80
C ALA A 69 -9.52 -1.36 -14.18
N GLY A 70 -9.93 -1.05 -15.40
CA GLY A 70 -10.18 0.33 -15.84
C GLY A 70 -11.35 0.97 -15.07
N GLY A 71 -11.07 1.72 -14.02
CA GLY A 71 -12.07 2.35 -13.14
C GLY A 71 -12.12 1.76 -11.73
N VAL A 72 -11.21 0.86 -11.40
CA VAL A 72 -11.05 0.29 -10.07
C VAL A 72 -10.05 1.11 -9.25
N THR A 73 -10.25 1.20 -7.94
CA THR A 73 -9.27 1.77 -7.02
C THR A 73 -8.30 0.68 -6.58
N TRP A 74 -7.01 0.93 -6.72
CA TRP A 74 -5.97 0.03 -6.25
C TRP A 74 -5.56 0.37 -4.83
N ASP A 75 -5.48 -0.64 -3.97
CA ASP A 75 -4.89 -0.54 -2.64
C ASP A 75 -3.41 -0.92 -2.77
N MET A 76 -2.54 0.08 -2.69
CA MET A 76 -1.09 -0.11 -2.76
C MET A 76 -0.54 -0.44 -1.37
N PRO A 77 0.27 -1.51 -1.23
CA PRO A 77 0.95 -1.80 0.03
C PRO A 77 1.93 -0.69 0.39
N VAL A 78 2.13 -0.48 1.68
CA VAL A 78 3.26 0.29 2.20
C VAL A 78 4.49 -0.64 2.15
N PHE A 79 5.19 -0.65 1.01
CA PHE A 79 6.24 -1.62 0.72
C PHE A 79 7.33 -1.76 1.79
N PRO A 80 7.79 -0.69 2.47
CA PRO A 80 8.75 -0.83 3.55
C PRO A 80 8.18 -1.49 4.82
N ASP A 81 6.85 -1.56 4.95
CA ASP A 81 6.19 -2.05 6.17
C ASP A 81 5.66 -3.47 5.99
N VAL A 82 6.57 -4.39 5.68
CA VAL A 82 6.30 -5.82 5.54
C VAL A 82 6.74 -6.55 6.79
N ALA A 83 5.88 -7.43 7.33
CA ALA A 83 6.21 -8.31 8.44
C ALA A 83 6.08 -9.77 8.00
N VAL A 84 7.07 -10.57 8.36
CA VAL A 84 7.01 -12.02 8.21
C VAL A 84 6.47 -12.62 9.51
N LEU A 85 5.41 -13.41 9.39
CA LEU A 85 4.81 -14.08 10.54
C LEU A 85 5.72 -15.23 10.99
N SER A 86 5.93 -15.34 12.29
CA SER A 86 6.74 -16.41 12.91
C SER A 86 5.99 -17.75 12.97
N ALA A 87 4.66 -17.72 12.85
CA ALA A 87 3.81 -18.89 12.88
C ALA A 87 2.63 -18.74 11.90
N PRO A 88 2.09 -19.84 11.38
CA PRO A 88 0.92 -19.79 10.52
C PRO A 88 -0.31 -19.29 11.28
N ILE A 89 -1.17 -18.57 10.59
CA ILE A 89 -2.46 -18.11 11.11
C ILE A 89 -3.46 -19.24 10.95
N ALA A 90 -4.15 -19.60 12.03
CA ALA A 90 -5.24 -20.57 11.97
C ALA A 90 -6.44 -19.98 11.23
N ALA A 91 -7.18 -20.81 10.50
CA ALA A 91 -8.41 -20.39 9.85
C ALA A 91 -9.41 -19.88 10.88
N GLY A 92 -10.00 -18.70 10.64
CA GLY A 92 -10.93 -18.04 11.55
C GLY A 92 -10.27 -17.29 12.70
N SER A 93 -8.94 -17.22 12.77
CA SER A 93 -8.25 -16.37 13.74
C SER A 93 -8.57 -14.90 13.50
N GLN A 94 -8.91 -14.18 14.55
CA GLN A 94 -9.12 -12.73 14.53
C GLN A 94 -7.88 -11.97 15.02
N VAL A 95 -6.94 -12.66 15.63
CA VAL A 95 -5.71 -12.05 16.18
C VAL A 95 -4.51 -12.57 15.42
N ILE A 96 -3.68 -11.65 14.96
CA ILE A 96 -2.44 -11.92 14.24
C ILE A 96 -1.27 -11.48 15.12
N ALA A 97 -0.48 -12.45 15.54
CA ALA A 97 0.73 -12.17 16.32
C ALA A 97 1.82 -11.62 15.40
N LEU A 98 2.11 -10.34 15.51
CA LEU A 98 3.19 -9.67 14.79
C LEU A 98 3.68 -8.45 15.58
N PRO A 99 4.96 -8.08 15.49
CA PRO A 99 5.47 -6.89 16.15
C PRO A 99 4.90 -5.63 15.44
N ALA A 100 3.94 -4.97 16.08
CA ALA A 100 3.29 -3.78 15.54
C ALA A 100 4.01 -2.47 15.94
N ALA A 101 4.85 -2.50 16.97
CA ALA A 101 5.56 -1.32 17.47
C ALA A 101 6.50 -0.73 16.41
N GLY A 102 6.37 0.59 16.16
CA GLY A 102 7.19 1.31 15.19
C GLY A 102 6.82 1.10 13.72
N ARG A 103 5.69 0.44 13.45
CA ARG A 103 5.13 0.25 12.12
C ARG A 103 4.00 1.22 11.82
N ASP A 104 3.72 1.44 10.54
CA ASP A 104 2.68 2.36 10.06
C ASP A 104 1.30 1.68 9.99
N PHE A 105 0.97 0.83 10.98
CA PHE A 105 -0.34 0.23 11.09
C PHE A 105 -1.32 1.20 11.74
N VAL A 106 -2.47 1.41 11.12
CA VAL A 106 -3.52 2.28 11.62
C VAL A 106 -4.83 1.51 11.71
N VAL A 107 -5.56 1.71 12.80
CA VAL A 107 -6.91 1.13 12.95
C VAL A 107 -7.82 1.64 11.85
N GLY A 108 -8.53 0.75 11.20
CA GLY A 108 -9.39 1.02 10.05
C GLY A 108 -8.73 0.79 8.69
N ASP A 109 -7.41 0.67 8.63
CA ASP A 109 -6.69 0.34 7.40
C ASP A 109 -6.80 -1.14 7.03
N ASN A 110 -6.45 -1.46 5.79
CA ASN A 110 -6.44 -2.82 5.28
C ASN A 110 -5.07 -3.47 5.47
N LEU A 111 -5.07 -4.68 5.97
CA LEU A 111 -3.90 -5.56 6.06
C LEU A 111 -3.97 -6.60 4.95
N LEU A 112 -2.94 -6.68 4.12
CA LEU A 112 -2.79 -7.75 3.13
C LEU A 112 -2.00 -8.90 3.73
N LEU A 113 -2.65 -10.04 3.88
CA LEU A 113 -2.03 -11.30 4.26
C LEU A 113 -1.70 -12.08 2.99
N LYS A 114 -0.46 -12.53 2.86
CA LYS A 114 0.00 -13.21 1.67
C LYS A 114 0.84 -14.43 2.03
N GLN A 115 0.58 -15.55 1.36
CA GLN A 115 1.38 -16.77 1.45
C GLN A 115 1.94 -17.12 0.09
N GLY A 116 3.25 -16.98 -0.09
CA GLY A 116 3.93 -17.11 -1.36
C GLY A 116 4.18 -15.78 -2.05
N PHE A 117 4.65 -15.83 -3.29
CA PHE A 117 5.05 -14.67 -4.09
C PHE A 117 4.22 -14.56 -5.36
N GLY A 118 4.20 -13.37 -5.96
CA GLY A 118 3.56 -13.12 -7.24
C GLY A 118 2.03 -12.95 -7.14
N MET A 119 1.39 -12.94 -8.30
CA MET A 119 -0.05 -12.70 -8.47
C MET A 119 -0.91 -13.88 -8.05
N LEU A 120 -0.38 -15.09 -8.12
CA LEU A 120 -1.09 -16.35 -7.85
C LEU A 120 -0.92 -16.84 -6.40
N ALA A 121 -0.28 -16.05 -5.54
CA ALA A 121 -0.13 -16.38 -4.13
C ALA A 121 -1.49 -16.42 -3.42
N ASN A 122 -1.61 -17.30 -2.41
CA ASN A 122 -2.77 -17.27 -1.52
C ASN A 122 -2.77 -15.96 -0.73
N GLN A 123 -3.91 -15.31 -0.68
CA GLN A 123 -4.03 -13.99 -0.09
C GLN A 123 -5.37 -13.79 0.60
N ALA A 124 -5.35 -12.92 1.60
CA ALA A 124 -6.55 -12.42 2.24
C ALA A 124 -6.35 -10.94 2.60
N VAL A 125 -7.42 -10.17 2.55
CA VAL A 125 -7.44 -8.79 3.03
C VAL A 125 -8.30 -8.75 4.28
N ALA A 126 -7.78 -8.17 5.34
CA ALA A 126 -8.48 -7.97 6.60
C ALA A 126 -8.39 -6.50 7.00
N GLN A 127 -9.43 -5.97 7.65
CA GLN A 127 -9.39 -4.63 8.20
C GLN A 127 -8.90 -4.67 9.64
N ILE A 128 -7.98 -3.79 9.98
CA ILE A 128 -7.42 -3.66 11.33
C ILE A 128 -8.48 -3.06 12.25
N GLN A 129 -8.85 -3.78 13.29
CA GLN A 129 -9.81 -3.35 14.31
C GLN A 129 -9.14 -2.78 15.56
N SER A 130 -8.03 -3.39 15.97
CA SER A 130 -7.21 -2.90 17.09
C SER A 130 -5.75 -3.27 16.89
N ILE A 131 -4.87 -2.54 17.56
CA ILE A 131 -3.41 -2.70 17.49
C ILE A 131 -2.87 -2.72 18.91
N ASP A 132 -2.15 -3.81 19.24
CA ASP A 132 -1.36 -3.95 20.45
C ASP A 132 0.13 -4.04 20.11
N ALA A 133 1.02 -3.95 21.08
CA ALA A 133 2.47 -3.96 20.82
C ALA A 133 2.98 -5.22 20.10
N GLY A 134 2.28 -6.35 20.28
CA GLY A 134 2.67 -7.66 19.72
C GLY A 134 1.60 -8.31 18.84
N SER A 135 0.50 -7.62 18.53
CA SER A 135 -0.59 -8.21 17.75
C SER A 135 -1.45 -7.15 17.06
N VAL A 136 -2.14 -7.60 16.01
CA VAL A 136 -3.18 -6.86 15.29
C VAL A 136 -4.45 -7.70 15.25
N THR A 137 -5.58 -7.08 15.45
CA THR A 137 -6.89 -7.72 15.41
C THR A 137 -7.75 -7.12 14.32
#